data_0fa909a3619f82c8a200bcac17c6e4b5
#
_entry.id   0fa909a3619f82c8a200bcac17c6e4b5
#
_cell.length_a   1.000
_cell.length_b   1.000
_cell.length_c   1.000
_cell.angle_alpha   90.00
_cell.angle_beta   90.00
_cell.angle_gamma   90.00
#
_symmetry.space_group_name_H-M   'P 1'
#
loop_
_entity.id
_entity.type
_entity.pdbx_description
1 polymer ?
#
loop_
_entity_poly.entity_id
_entity_poly.type
_entity_poly.pdbx_seq_one_letter_code
_entity_poly.pdbx_strand_id
1 'polypeptide(L)'
;MKIDMHCHVREGSVDSRVSLDEYITTLKEKGFDGMLITDHDTYHCYRHWKYHMKGKVHEDFVVLKGIEYDTLDAGHIICIMPEGVKMRLLEVKGLPVSVLIDFVHRHGGILGPAHPCGEKYLSFTNTSRFYKSPELIKRFDFIEAFNACESAESNEGARKLAEKYKKPGIGGSDAHRPDCIGTGYTILPERVTCETELIALIRSKAAIEAGGVLYGKTAKDKMGPAHKILTYSFWFYNKGGALLKKHKRTLKGKIENPATPIDPIEIPYLHNIKKQK
;
A
#
# COMPACT_ATOMS: atom_id res chain seq x y z
N MET A 1 6.40 -17.76 -5.31
CA MET A 1 5.09 -17.13 -5.43
C MET A 1 5.23 -15.77 -6.10
N LYS A 2 4.45 -15.48 -7.14
CA LYS A 2 4.47 -14.18 -7.82
C LYS A 2 3.28 -13.33 -7.35
N ILE A 3 3.56 -12.14 -6.81
CA ILE A 3 2.54 -11.29 -6.19
C ILE A 3 2.73 -9.82 -6.61
N ASP A 4 1.63 -9.10 -6.81
CA ASP A 4 1.65 -7.64 -6.95
C ASP A 4 1.48 -7.01 -5.56
N MET A 5 2.52 -6.30 -5.08
CA MET A 5 2.53 -5.78 -3.72
C MET A 5 2.15 -4.29 -3.59
N HIS A 6 1.68 -3.68 -4.68
CA HIS A 6 1.16 -2.32 -4.68
C HIS A 6 -0.01 -2.19 -5.65
N CYS A 7 -1.24 -2.28 -5.13
CA CYS A 7 -2.47 -2.38 -5.90
C CYS A 7 -3.54 -1.41 -5.40
N HIS A 8 -4.16 -0.68 -6.33
CA HIS A 8 -5.29 0.21 -6.05
C HIS A 8 -6.56 -0.28 -6.74
N VAL A 9 -7.64 -0.39 -5.99
CA VAL A 9 -8.89 -0.99 -6.44
C VAL A 9 -10.04 -0.02 -6.25
N ARG A 10 -10.99 -0.01 -7.19
CA ARG A 10 -12.12 0.95 -7.21
C ARG A 10 -12.94 0.91 -5.91
N GLU A 11 -13.09 -0.24 -5.30
CA GLU A 11 -13.83 -0.43 -4.05
C GLU A 11 -13.18 0.27 -2.85
N GLY A 12 -11.89 0.59 -2.91
CA GLY A 12 -11.14 1.27 -1.86
C GLY A 12 -10.56 2.63 -2.27
N SER A 13 -9.97 2.72 -3.46
CA SER A 13 -9.33 3.93 -3.97
C SER A 13 -10.25 4.70 -4.92
N VAL A 14 -10.44 6.00 -4.66
CA VAL A 14 -11.30 6.88 -5.49
C VAL A 14 -10.67 7.22 -6.85
N ASP A 15 -9.39 7.01 -7.00
CA ASP A 15 -8.59 7.25 -8.20
C ASP A 15 -8.35 5.98 -9.03
N SER A 16 -8.72 4.81 -8.52
CA SER A 16 -8.72 3.58 -9.31
C SER A 16 -10.05 3.39 -10.06
N ARG A 17 -9.96 2.85 -11.28
CA ARG A 17 -11.10 2.51 -12.14
C ARG A 17 -11.35 1.01 -12.21
N VAL A 18 -10.48 0.21 -11.66
CA VAL A 18 -10.50 -1.27 -11.76
C VAL A 18 -11.23 -1.87 -10.59
N SER A 19 -12.21 -2.74 -10.85
CA SER A 19 -12.86 -3.51 -9.78
C SER A 19 -11.94 -4.61 -9.26
N LEU A 20 -12.18 -5.05 -8.03
CA LEU A 20 -11.36 -6.13 -7.44
C LEU A 20 -11.44 -7.43 -8.26
N ASP A 21 -12.63 -7.77 -8.75
CA ASP A 21 -12.84 -8.95 -9.57
C ASP A 21 -12.04 -8.91 -10.88
N GLU A 22 -12.10 -7.79 -11.58
CA GLU A 22 -11.32 -7.53 -12.80
C GLU A 22 -9.82 -7.55 -12.52
N TYR A 23 -9.38 -6.97 -11.40
CA TYR A 23 -7.98 -6.94 -11.00
C TYR A 23 -7.44 -8.35 -10.79
N ILE A 24 -8.13 -9.18 -9.99
CA ILE A 24 -7.75 -10.56 -9.71
C ILE A 24 -7.75 -11.39 -10.98
N THR A 25 -8.79 -11.29 -11.81
CA THR A 25 -8.89 -12.01 -13.09
C THR A 25 -7.70 -11.70 -13.98
N THR A 26 -7.38 -10.42 -14.16
CA THR A 26 -6.24 -9.99 -14.98
C THR A 26 -4.90 -10.47 -14.42
N LEU A 27 -4.71 -10.44 -13.09
CA LEU A 27 -3.49 -10.95 -12.48
C LEU A 27 -3.33 -12.46 -12.68
N LYS A 28 -4.42 -13.24 -12.55
CA LYS A 28 -4.41 -14.70 -12.80
C LYS A 28 -4.03 -15.01 -14.26
N GLU A 29 -4.59 -14.29 -15.22
CA GLU A 29 -4.25 -14.43 -16.64
C GLU A 29 -2.76 -14.14 -16.91
N LYS A 30 -2.13 -13.28 -16.10
CA LYS A 30 -0.69 -12.94 -16.15
C LYS A 30 0.19 -13.84 -15.28
N GLY A 31 -0.37 -14.92 -14.72
CA GLY A 31 0.36 -15.91 -13.94
C GLY A 31 0.78 -15.43 -12.55
N PHE A 32 0.01 -14.53 -11.94
CA PHE A 32 0.20 -14.14 -10.55
C PHE A 32 -0.55 -15.10 -9.61
N ASP A 33 0.01 -15.31 -8.43
CA ASP A 33 -0.57 -16.14 -7.36
C ASP A 33 -1.35 -15.31 -6.33
N GLY A 34 -1.12 -13.97 -6.30
CA GLY A 34 -1.76 -13.11 -5.31
C GLY A 34 -1.52 -11.62 -5.52
N MET A 35 -2.13 -10.85 -4.63
CA MET A 35 -1.98 -9.40 -4.54
C MET A 35 -2.01 -8.90 -3.10
N LEU A 36 -1.35 -7.79 -2.83
CA LEU A 36 -1.51 -6.99 -1.62
C LEU A 36 -2.35 -5.76 -1.95
N ILE A 37 -3.56 -5.67 -1.41
CA ILE A 37 -4.40 -4.46 -1.56
C ILE A 37 -3.77 -3.33 -0.74
N THR A 38 -3.44 -2.21 -1.37
CA THR A 38 -2.80 -1.06 -0.75
C THR A 38 -3.55 0.25 -1.01
N ASP A 39 -4.87 0.21 -0.99
CA ASP A 39 -5.69 1.41 -1.19
C ASP A 39 -5.32 2.54 -0.23
N HIS A 40 -5.43 3.80 -0.70
CA HIS A 40 -5.07 4.98 0.08
C HIS A 40 -5.92 5.14 1.34
N ASP A 41 -5.27 5.08 2.52
CA ASP A 41 -5.85 5.35 3.84
C ASP A 41 -7.15 4.59 4.14
N THR A 42 -7.32 3.38 3.60
CA THR A 42 -8.53 2.58 3.84
C THR A 42 -8.33 1.08 3.62
N TYR A 43 -9.03 0.28 4.41
CA TYR A 43 -9.16 -1.17 4.23
C TYR A 43 -10.50 -1.55 3.59
N HIS A 44 -11.21 -0.61 2.95
CA HIS A 44 -12.57 -0.87 2.46
C HIS A 44 -12.62 -1.98 1.42
N CYS A 45 -11.70 -2.00 0.45
CA CYS A 45 -11.63 -3.06 -0.54
C CYS A 45 -11.32 -4.43 0.09
N TYR A 46 -10.38 -4.51 1.05
CA TYR A 46 -10.12 -5.78 1.73
C TYR A 46 -11.34 -6.27 2.51
N ARG A 47 -12.12 -5.37 3.15
CA ARG A 47 -13.41 -5.74 3.76
C ARG A 47 -14.39 -6.26 2.71
N HIS A 48 -14.47 -5.61 1.53
CA HIS A 48 -15.28 -6.09 0.41
C HIS A 48 -14.88 -7.52 0.01
N TRP A 49 -13.57 -7.77 -0.20
CA TRP A 49 -13.03 -9.11 -0.43
C TRP A 49 -13.49 -10.11 0.64
N LYS A 50 -13.21 -9.80 1.89
CA LYS A 50 -13.45 -10.69 3.02
C LYS A 50 -14.91 -11.10 3.18
N TYR A 51 -15.85 -10.17 2.99
CA TYR A 51 -17.27 -10.43 3.26
C TYR A 51 -18.06 -10.87 2.04
N HIS A 52 -17.62 -10.51 0.84
CA HIS A 52 -18.41 -10.75 -0.37
C HIS A 52 -17.79 -11.77 -1.33
N MET A 53 -16.46 -11.95 -1.34
CA MET A 53 -15.76 -12.74 -2.34
C MET A 53 -14.98 -13.94 -1.76
N LYS A 54 -14.27 -13.77 -0.66
CA LYS A 54 -13.44 -14.82 -0.03
C LYS A 54 -14.25 -16.08 0.25
N GLY A 55 -13.74 -17.23 -0.23
CA GLY A 55 -14.43 -18.54 -0.11
C GLY A 55 -15.65 -18.71 -1.01
N LYS A 56 -15.81 -17.85 -2.01
CA LYS A 56 -16.90 -17.95 -3.01
C LYS A 56 -16.39 -17.86 -4.44
N VAL A 57 -15.42 -17.00 -4.69
CA VAL A 57 -14.76 -16.78 -5.98
C VAL A 57 -13.26 -16.64 -5.78
N HIS A 58 -12.48 -16.96 -6.80
CA HIS A 58 -11.01 -16.84 -6.79
C HIS A 58 -10.33 -17.56 -5.60
N GLU A 59 -10.80 -18.75 -5.23
CA GLU A 59 -10.28 -19.51 -4.07
C GLU A 59 -8.81 -19.92 -4.21
N ASP A 60 -8.32 -20.02 -5.44
CA ASP A 60 -6.93 -20.32 -5.80
C ASP A 60 -5.98 -19.12 -5.74
N PHE A 61 -6.52 -17.91 -5.52
CA PHE A 61 -5.77 -16.64 -5.53
C PHE A 61 -5.65 -16.03 -4.12
N VAL A 62 -4.44 -15.56 -3.78
CA VAL A 62 -4.17 -14.97 -2.47
C VAL A 62 -4.39 -13.46 -2.48
N VAL A 63 -5.28 -12.97 -1.64
CA VAL A 63 -5.53 -11.55 -1.44
C VAL A 63 -5.12 -11.16 -0.02
N LEU A 64 -4.09 -10.33 0.09
CA LEU A 64 -3.53 -9.86 1.35
C LEU A 64 -3.95 -8.42 1.65
N LYS A 65 -3.99 -8.11 2.95
CA LYS A 65 -4.38 -6.80 3.47
C LYS A 65 -3.19 -5.91 3.72
N GLY A 66 -3.06 -4.85 2.96
CA GLY A 66 -2.15 -3.74 3.19
C GLY A 66 -2.89 -2.41 3.13
N ILE A 67 -2.17 -1.34 3.26
CA ILE A 67 -2.66 0.04 3.09
C ILE A 67 -1.50 0.93 2.65
N GLU A 68 -1.73 1.79 1.66
CA GLU A 68 -0.83 2.90 1.37
C GLU A 68 -1.26 4.11 2.18
N TYR A 69 -0.48 4.41 3.22
CA TYR A 69 -0.77 5.45 4.18
C TYR A 69 -0.16 6.80 3.78
N ASP A 70 -0.98 7.86 3.68
CA ASP A 70 -0.53 9.23 3.41
C ASP A 70 -0.08 9.89 4.73
N THR A 71 1.23 9.94 4.97
CA THR A 71 1.81 10.54 6.16
C THR A 71 1.77 12.07 6.12
N LEU A 72 1.92 12.70 7.27
CA LEU A 72 2.03 14.17 7.35
C LEU A 72 3.32 14.68 6.70
N ASP A 73 4.44 13.95 6.84
CA ASP A 73 5.79 14.50 6.67
C ASP A 73 6.75 13.62 5.84
N ALA A 74 6.34 12.42 5.42
CA ALA A 74 7.24 11.46 4.76
C ALA A 74 6.68 10.81 3.49
N GLY A 75 5.62 11.38 2.90
CA GLY A 75 4.97 10.82 1.71
C GLY A 75 4.19 9.55 2.02
N HIS A 76 4.10 8.67 1.05
CA HIS A 76 3.32 7.44 1.13
C HIS A 76 4.13 6.29 1.73
N ILE A 77 3.50 5.54 2.61
CA ILE A 77 4.09 4.38 3.31
C ILE A 77 3.15 3.19 3.19
N ILE A 78 3.65 2.08 2.64
CA ILE A 78 2.92 0.82 2.64
C ILE A 78 3.03 0.22 4.03
N CYS A 79 1.88 -0.06 4.67
CA CYS A 79 1.80 -0.71 5.98
C CYS A 79 1.10 -2.06 5.84
N ILE A 80 1.66 -3.09 6.47
CA ILE A 80 1.12 -4.46 6.50
C ILE A 80 1.00 -4.87 7.97
N MET A 81 -0.25 -5.13 8.41
CA MET A 81 -0.54 -5.57 9.77
C MET A 81 -0.77 -7.08 9.80
N PRO A 82 -0.44 -7.79 10.91
CA PRO A 82 -0.70 -9.22 11.01
C PRO A 82 -2.16 -9.58 10.74
N GLU A 83 -2.39 -10.83 10.33
CA GLU A 83 -3.74 -11.35 10.13
C GLU A 83 -4.60 -11.17 11.39
N GLY A 84 -5.85 -10.84 11.22
CA GLY A 84 -6.79 -10.59 12.33
C GLY A 84 -6.64 -9.25 13.03
N VAL A 85 -5.49 -8.58 12.91
CA VAL A 85 -5.29 -7.27 13.54
C VAL A 85 -6.06 -6.18 12.77
N LYS A 86 -6.91 -5.46 13.47
CA LYS A 86 -7.78 -4.41 12.93
C LYS A 86 -7.31 -3.05 13.45
N MET A 87 -6.81 -2.20 12.55
CA MET A 87 -6.20 -0.90 12.89
C MET A 87 -6.91 0.26 12.20
N ARG A 88 -8.04 0.69 12.75
CA ARG A 88 -8.79 1.86 12.23
C ARG A 88 -7.99 3.16 12.25
N LEU A 89 -6.96 3.27 13.08
CA LEU A 89 -6.10 4.44 13.10
C LEU A 89 -5.37 4.60 11.75
N LEU A 90 -5.05 3.50 11.08
CA LEU A 90 -4.45 3.53 9.74
C LEU A 90 -5.44 4.01 8.65
N GLU A 91 -6.73 4.07 8.94
CA GLU A 91 -7.72 4.67 8.05
C GLU A 91 -7.89 6.20 8.28
N VAL A 92 -7.08 6.78 9.17
CA VAL A 92 -7.03 8.22 9.44
C VAL A 92 -5.66 8.73 9.04
N LYS A 93 -5.58 9.36 7.87
CA LYS A 93 -4.31 9.85 7.32
C LYS A 93 -3.70 11.00 8.11
N GLY A 94 -2.41 11.24 7.90
CA GLY A 94 -1.72 12.42 8.39
C GLY A 94 -1.00 12.22 9.73
N LEU A 95 -0.74 10.99 10.18
CA LEU A 95 0.21 10.77 11.27
C LEU A 95 1.62 11.14 10.82
N PRO A 96 2.43 11.75 11.71
CA PRO A 96 3.87 11.84 11.49
C PRO A 96 4.47 10.44 11.33
N VAL A 97 5.42 10.29 10.41
CA VAL A 97 5.99 8.96 10.08
C VAL A 97 6.62 8.27 11.28
N SER A 98 7.26 9.01 12.19
CA SER A 98 7.84 8.42 13.41
C SER A 98 6.77 7.78 14.30
N VAL A 99 5.61 8.42 14.44
CA VAL A 99 4.46 7.89 15.20
C VAL A 99 3.87 6.67 14.48
N LEU A 100 3.75 6.75 13.15
CA LEU A 100 3.27 5.63 12.34
C LEU A 100 4.16 4.39 12.50
N ILE A 101 5.49 4.56 12.44
CA ILE A 101 6.45 3.46 12.61
C ILE A 101 6.30 2.81 13.99
N ASP A 102 6.28 3.62 15.06
CA ASP A 102 6.13 3.12 16.43
C ASP A 102 4.79 2.38 16.61
N PHE A 103 3.74 2.92 16.02
CA PHE A 103 2.41 2.32 16.07
C PHE A 103 2.36 0.97 15.36
N VAL A 104 2.82 0.89 14.10
CA VAL A 104 2.82 -0.34 13.31
C VAL A 104 3.68 -1.43 13.96
N HIS A 105 4.90 -1.09 14.37
CA HIS A 105 5.81 -2.05 15.02
C HIS A 105 5.28 -2.57 16.36
N ARG A 106 4.70 -1.70 17.18
CA ARG A 106 4.11 -2.10 18.49
C ARG A 106 3.01 -3.14 18.34
N HIS A 107 2.31 -3.14 17.20
CA HIS A 107 1.23 -4.08 16.91
C HIS A 107 1.67 -5.23 16.00
N GLY A 108 2.98 -5.45 15.87
CA GLY A 108 3.55 -6.58 15.13
C GLY A 108 3.53 -6.43 13.60
N GLY A 109 3.14 -5.28 13.07
CA GLY A 109 3.16 -4.98 11.65
C GLY A 109 4.55 -4.61 11.13
N ILE A 110 4.64 -4.46 9.81
CA ILE A 110 5.80 -3.96 9.08
C ILE A 110 5.39 -2.82 8.17
N LEU A 111 6.35 -1.97 7.80
CA LEU A 111 6.11 -0.88 6.87
C LEU A 111 7.36 -0.52 6.06
N GLY A 112 7.12 0.08 4.90
CA GLY A 112 8.17 0.57 4.02
C GLY A 112 7.66 1.69 3.11
N PRO A 113 8.56 2.58 2.63
CA PRO A 113 8.16 3.69 1.77
C PRO A 113 7.72 3.17 0.40
N ALA A 114 6.55 3.63 -0.05
CA ALA A 114 6.06 3.46 -1.40
C ALA A 114 6.87 4.35 -2.35
N HIS A 115 7.18 3.86 -3.56
CA HIS A 115 7.93 4.60 -4.61
C HIS A 115 8.93 5.63 -4.04
N PRO A 116 9.90 5.20 -3.19
CA PRO A 116 10.66 6.09 -2.28
C PRO A 116 11.47 7.17 -2.98
N CYS A 117 11.90 6.91 -4.22
CA CYS A 117 12.71 7.82 -5.03
C CYS A 117 11.95 8.42 -6.21
N GLY A 118 10.62 8.35 -6.22
CA GLY A 118 9.79 8.97 -7.24
C GLY A 118 9.96 10.49 -7.27
N GLU A 119 9.66 11.11 -8.40
CA GLU A 119 9.91 12.54 -8.63
C GLU A 119 9.03 13.50 -7.79
N LYS A 120 8.07 12.98 -7.01
CA LYS A 120 7.07 13.80 -6.32
C LYS A 120 7.31 13.86 -4.82
N TYR A 121 6.70 14.89 -4.21
CA TYR A 121 6.64 15.11 -2.77
C TYR A 121 5.99 13.94 -1.98
N LEU A 122 5.29 13.03 -2.64
CA LEU A 122 4.72 11.81 -2.04
C LEU A 122 5.78 10.72 -1.83
N SER A 123 6.97 10.87 -2.42
CA SER A 123 8.09 9.95 -2.30
C SER A 123 9.00 10.36 -1.15
N PHE A 124 9.35 9.40 -0.32
CA PHE A 124 10.06 9.62 0.95
C PHE A 124 11.33 10.47 0.81
N THR A 125 12.19 10.18 -0.19
CA THR A 125 13.46 10.89 -0.38
C THR A 125 13.29 12.34 -0.80
N ASN A 126 12.12 12.75 -1.29
CA ASN A 126 11.80 14.13 -1.68
C ASN A 126 11.14 14.94 -0.57
N THR A 127 11.03 14.38 0.63
CA THR A 127 10.41 15.07 1.76
C THR A 127 11.44 15.82 2.60
N SER A 128 11.02 16.93 3.22
CA SER A 128 11.86 17.65 4.18
C SER A 128 12.22 16.78 5.39
N ARG A 129 11.40 15.75 5.68
CA ARG A 129 11.65 14.80 6.76
C ARG A 129 12.88 13.94 6.48
N PHE A 130 13.02 13.44 5.25
CA PHE A 130 14.21 12.70 4.84
C PHE A 130 15.47 13.54 4.92
N TYR A 131 15.45 14.77 4.41
CA TYR A 131 16.62 15.68 4.47
C TYR A 131 17.06 15.99 5.90
N LYS A 132 16.12 16.13 6.83
CA LYS A 132 16.40 16.41 8.25
C LYS A 132 16.81 15.17 9.05
N SER A 133 16.37 14.00 8.64
CA SER A 133 16.53 12.75 9.39
C SER A 133 16.65 11.55 8.46
N PRO A 134 17.71 11.46 7.62
CA PRO A 134 17.89 10.38 6.67
C PRO A 134 18.00 9.00 7.33
N GLU A 135 18.42 8.94 8.61
CA GLU A 135 18.53 7.76 9.42
C GLU A 135 17.18 7.04 9.63
N LEU A 136 16.06 7.76 9.41
CA LEU A 136 14.73 7.20 9.55
C LEU A 136 14.49 6.00 8.61
N ILE A 137 15.20 5.96 7.47
CA ILE A 137 15.17 4.84 6.53
C ILE A 137 15.52 3.50 7.20
N LYS A 138 16.37 3.51 8.22
CA LYS A 138 16.76 2.30 8.95
C LYS A 138 15.62 1.67 9.73
N ARG A 139 14.59 2.44 10.05
CA ARG A 139 13.42 2.00 10.80
C ARG A 139 12.37 1.32 9.95
N PHE A 140 12.42 1.45 8.63
CA PHE A 140 11.54 0.70 7.74
C PHE A 140 11.98 -0.77 7.64
N ASP A 141 11.03 -1.65 7.38
CA ASP A 141 11.27 -3.10 7.30
C ASP A 141 11.65 -3.54 5.88
N PHE A 142 11.13 -2.86 4.88
CA PHE A 142 11.38 -3.09 3.46
C PHE A 142 11.41 -1.76 2.68
N ILE A 143 11.78 -1.83 1.42
CA ILE A 143 11.75 -0.72 0.46
C ILE A 143 10.97 -1.17 -0.77
N GLU A 144 10.08 -0.36 -1.31
CA GLU A 144 9.56 -0.61 -2.65
C GLU A 144 10.67 -0.30 -3.67
N ALA A 145 11.39 -1.36 -4.07
CA ALA A 145 12.55 -1.27 -4.95
C ALA A 145 12.16 -1.19 -6.43
N PHE A 146 10.93 -1.58 -6.77
CA PHE A 146 10.36 -1.46 -8.10
C PHE A 146 8.90 -1.02 -8.02
N ASN A 147 8.58 0.07 -8.70
CA ASN A 147 7.23 0.55 -8.91
C ASN A 147 7.05 0.83 -10.41
N ALA A 148 6.10 0.15 -11.06
CA ALA A 148 5.93 0.24 -12.51
C ALA A 148 5.44 1.61 -12.99
N CYS A 149 4.86 2.42 -12.08
CA CYS A 149 4.39 3.78 -12.37
C CYS A 149 5.51 4.84 -12.33
N GLU A 150 6.70 4.48 -11.83
CA GLU A 150 7.83 5.39 -11.67
C GLU A 150 8.85 5.26 -12.82
N SER A 151 9.77 6.22 -12.93
CA SER A 151 10.82 6.20 -13.95
C SER A 151 11.87 5.10 -13.68
N ALA A 152 12.67 4.77 -14.70
CA ALA A 152 13.79 3.84 -14.55
C ALA A 152 14.81 4.37 -13.52
N GLU A 153 15.07 5.67 -13.54
CA GLU A 153 15.99 6.34 -12.61
C GLU A 153 15.48 6.30 -11.18
N SER A 154 14.17 6.51 -10.97
CA SER A 154 13.52 6.39 -9.66
C SER A 154 13.63 4.98 -9.11
N ASN A 155 13.38 3.97 -9.93
CA ASN A 155 13.51 2.56 -9.56
C ASN A 155 14.97 2.18 -9.26
N GLU A 156 15.92 2.66 -10.05
CA GLU A 156 17.34 2.45 -9.77
C GLU A 156 17.77 3.08 -8.44
N GLY A 157 17.28 4.29 -8.14
CA GLY A 157 17.47 4.95 -6.86
C GLY A 157 16.90 4.14 -5.70
N ALA A 158 15.70 3.58 -5.87
CA ALA A 158 15.05 2.75 -4.85
C ALA A 158 15.80 1.43 -4.60
N ARG A 159 16.30 0.76 -5.65
CA ARG A 159 17.16 -0.43 -5.52
C ARG A 159 18.44 -0.13 -4.75
N LYS A 160 19.16 0.93 -5.13
CA LYS A 160 20.37 1.37 -4.40
C LYS A 160 20.08 1.70 -2.94
N LEU A 161 18.91 2.27 -2.66
CA LEU A 161 18.47 2.55 -1.30
C LEU A 161 18.27 1.25 -0.50
N ALA A 162 17.57 0.26 -1.08
CA ALA A 162 17.38 -1.05 -0.48
C ALA A 162 18.71 -1.78 -0.20
N GLU A 163 19.61 -1.79 -1.17
CA GLU A 163 20.96 -2.39 -1.07
C GLU A 163 21.79 -1.69 0.03
N LYS A 164 21.87 -0.35 -0.02
CA LYS A 164 22.65 0.45 0.96
C LYS A 164 22.23 0.18 2.39
N TYR A 165 20.93 0.03 2.64
CA TYR A 165 20.40 -0.18 3.99
C TYR A 165 20.10 -1.66 4.29
N LYS A 166 20.46 -2.57 3.37
CA LYS A 166 20.24 -4.02 3.49
C LYS A 166 18.79 -4.37 3.85
N LYS A 167 17.85 -3.74 3.14
CA LYS A 167 16.42 -3.97 3.30
C LYS A 167 15.89 -4.86 2.17
N PRO A 168 14.96 -5.79 2.45
CA PRO A 168 14.23 -6.48 1.40
C PRO A 168 13.62 -5.49 0.41
N GLY A 169 13.75 -5.77 -0.89
CA GLY A 169 13.12 -4.98 -1.95
C GLY A 169 11.83 -5.64 -2.39
N ILE A 170 10.71 -4.95 -2.33
CA ILE A 170 9.44 -5.40 -2.92
C ILE A 170 9.15 -4.65 -4.21
N GLY A 171 8.22 -5.15 -5.02
CA GLY A 171 7.77 -4.48 -6.24
C GLY A 171 6.27 -4.61 -6.44
N GLY A 172 5.69 -3.60 -7.06
CA GLY A 172 4.27 -3.54 -7.38
C GLY A 172 3.98 -2.74 -8.64
N SER A 173 2.75 -2.88 -9.13
CA SER A 173 2.31 -2.18 -10.33
C SER A 173 1.86 -0.75 -10.06
N ASP A 174 1.38 -0.45 -8.86
CA ASP A 174 0.71 0.83 -8.51
C ASP A 174 -0.40 1.16 -9.52
N ALA A 175 -1.13 0.10 -9.93
CA ALA A 175 -2.09 0.20 -11.02
C ALA A 175 -3.40 0.83 -10.58
N HIS A 176 -3.81 1.86 -11.33
CA HIS A 176 -5.09 2.55 -11.20
C HIS A 176 -5.98 2.35 -12.44
N ARG A 177 -5.48 1.63 -13.45
CA ARG A 177 -6.14 1.39 -14.74
C ARG A 177 -5.91 -0.07 -15.18
N PRO A 178 -6.84 -0.64 -15.98
CA PRO A 178 -6.75 -2.04 -16.40
C PRO A 178 -5.47 -2.40 -17.15
N ASP A 179 -4.99 -1.50 -18.02
CA ASP A 179 -3.78 -1.69 -18.85
C ASP A 179 -2.48 -1.74 -18.05
N CYS A 180 -2.50 -1.35 -16.78
CA CYS A 180 -1.34 -1.30 -15.90
C CYS A 180 -1.28 -2.47 -14.89
N ILE A 181 -2.32 -3.29 -14.78
CA ILE A 181 -2.38 -4.39 -13.82
C ILE A 181 -1.27 -5.40 -14.10
N GLY A 182 -0.52 -5.79 -13.04
CA GLY A 182 0.51 -6.81 -13.10
C GLY A 182 1.75 -6.41 -13.92
N THR A 183 1.99 -5.11 -14.10
CA THR A 183 3.22 -4.61 -14.73
C THR A 183 4.38 -4.58 -13.74
N GLY A 184 4.12 -4.55 -12.42
CA GLY A 184 5.10 -4.70 -11.35
C GLY A 184 4.81 -5.93 -10.50
N TYR A 185 5.86 -6.57 -9.97
CA TYR A 185 5.70 -7.78 -9.16
C TYR A 185 6.81 -7.96 -8.13
N THR A 186 6.52 -8.82 -7.18
CA THR A 186 7.45 -9.40 -6.22
C THR A 186 7.44 -10.92 -6.37
N ILE A 187 8.63 -11.55 -6.42
CA ILE A 187 8.79 -13.01 -6.33
C ILE A 187 9.17 -13.34 -4.90
N LEU A 188 8.31 -14.08 -4.23
CA LEU A 188 8.57 -14.64 -2.91
C LEU A 188 9.14 -16.06 -3.05
N PRO A 189 10.13 -16.48 -2.26
CA PRO A 189 10.76 -17.81 -2.36
C PRO A 189 9.80 -18.94 -1.98
N GLU A 190 8.77 -18.65 -1.20
CA GLU A 190 7.75 -19.60 -0.79
C GLU A 190 6.34 -19.00 -0.90
N ARG A 191 5.33 -19.86 -0.84
CA ARG A 191 3.94 -19.43 -0.86
C ARG A 191 3.53 -18.90 0.52
N VAL A 192 2.94 -17.72 0.54
CA VAL A 192 2.29 -17.14 1.72
C VAL A 192 0.78 -17.12 1.49
N THR A 193 0.00 -17.28 2.54
CA THR A 193 -1.47 -17.34 2.49
C THR A 193 -2.15 -16.24 3.34
N CYS A 194 -1.37 -15.60 4.22
CA CYS A 194 -1.84 -14.52 5.07
C CYS A 194 -0.75 -13.48 5.34
N GLU A 195 -1.15 -12.33 5.89
CA GLU A 195 -0.25 -11.21 6.20
C GLU A 195 0.81 -11.59 7.23
N THR A 196 0.50 -12.47 8.19
CA THR A 196 1.43 -12.89 9.23
C THR A 196 2.62 -13.68 8.64
N GLU A 197 2.36 -14.56 7.67
CA GLU A 197 3.39 -15.29 6.94
C GLU A 197 4.25 -14.35 6.08
N LEU A 198 3.62 -13.41 5.36
CA LEU A 198 4.35 -12.40 4.59
C LEU A 198 5.26 -11.54 5.48
N ILE A 199 4.77 -11.11 6.64
CA ILE A 199 5.55 -10.36 7.63
C ILE A 199 6.76 -11.18 8.12
N ALA A 200 6.56 -12.45 8.46
CA ALA A 200 7.62 -13.33 8.89
C ALA A 200 8.68 -13.50 7.79
N LEU A 201 8.26 -13.70 6.55
CA LEU A 201 9.13 -13.85 5.39
C LEU A 201 9.99 -12.59 5.16
N ILE A 202 9.39 -11.40 5.17
CA ILE A 202 10.11 -10.12 5.00
C ILE A 202 11.10 -9.91 6.15
N ARG A 203 10.72 -10.20 7.38
CA ARG A 203 11.60 -10.08 8.56
C ARG A 203 12.76 -11.06 8.56
N SER A 204 12.58 -12.25 7.99
CA SER A 204 13.67 -13.23 7.85
C SER A 204 14.74 -12.79 6.85
N LYS A 205 14.50 -11.72 6.07
CA LYS A 205 15.34 -11.26 4.98
C LYS A 205 15.56 -12.35 3.92
N ALA A 206 14.53 -13.15 3.69
CA ALA A 206 14.53 -14.12 2.60
C ALA A 206 14.86 -13.43 1.25
N ALA A 207 15.38 -14.21 0.31
CA ALA A 207 15.67 -13.70 -1.03
C ALA A 207 14.34 -13.37 -1.74
N ILE A 208 14.04 -12.09 -1.86
CA ILE A 208 12.86 -11.54 -2.52
C ILE A 208 13.35 -10.79 -3.76
N GLU A 209 12.70 -11.03 -4.90
CA GLU A 209 13.01 -10.34 -6.15
C GLU A 209 11.87 -9.38 -6.49
N ALA A 210 12.22 -8.15 -6.87
CA ALA A 210 11.29 -7.13 -7.34
C ALA A 210 11.57 -6.79 -8.80
N GLY A 211 10.53 -6.68 -9.63
CA GLY A 211 10.71 -6.36 -11.04
C GLY A 211 9.42 -6.10 -11.79
N GLY A 212 9.54 -5.92 -13.09
CA GLY A 212 8.39 -5.67 -13.94
C GLY A 212 8.73 -4.90 -15.21
N VAL A 213 7.70 -4.30 -15.79
CA VAL A 213 7.77 -3.45 -16.98
C VAL A 213 7.23 -2.08 -16.61
N LEU A 214 7.98 -1.04 -16.92
CA LEU A 214 7.56 0.34 -16.65
C LEU A 214 6.34 0.69 -17.49
N TYR A 215 5.48 1.52 -16.95
CA TYR A 215 4.41 2.12 -17.76
C TYR A 215 5.04 2.86 -18.95
N GLY A 216 4.40 2.75 -20.09
CA GLY A 216 4.63 3.70 -21.17
C GLY A 216 4.25 5.12 -20.70
N LYS A 217 4.17 6.08 -21.62
CA LYS A 217 3.83 7.48 -21.30
C LYS A 217 2.57 7.57 -20.41
N THR A 218 2.75 8.06 -19.19
CA THR A 218 1.66 8.32 -18.26
C THR A 218 0.83 9.54 -18.72
N ALA A 219 -0.37 9.72 -18.15
CA ALA A 219 -1.13 10.96 -18.37
C ALA A 219 -0.35 12.23 -17.98
N LYS A 220 0.61 12.10 -17.07
CA LYS A 220 1.51 13.17 -16.59
C LYS A 220 2.48 13.63 -17.66
N ASP A 221 3.04 12.71 -18.42
CA ASP A 221 3.98 12.99 -19.51
C ASP A 221 3.29 13.75 -20.68
N LYS A 222 1.96 13.59 -20.79
CA LYS A 222 1.14 14.28 -21.79
C LYS A 222 0.78 15.72 -21.41
N MET A 223 0.86 16.09 -20.14
CA MET A 223 0.40 17.39 -19.64
C MET A 223 1.48 18.47 -19.54
N GLY A 224 2.75 18.13 -19.78
CA GLY A 224 3.86 19.08 -19.71
C GLY A 224 3.92 19.86 -18.37
N PRO A 225 4.35 21.12 -18.35
CA PRO A 225 4.48 21.90 -17.10
C PRO A 225 3.19 22.09 -16.30
N ALA A 226 2.01 22.00 -16.96
CA ALA A 226 0.71 22.14 -16.29
C ALA A 226 0.47 21.02 -15.25
N HIS A 227 1.15 19.88 -15.37
CA HIS A 227 1.02 18.79 -14.41
C HIS A 227 1.44 19.20 -13.00
N LYS A 228 2.42 20.09 -12.82
CA LYS A 228 2.86 20.58 -11.51
C LYS A 228 1.73 21.32 -10.79
N ILE A 229 1.03 22.21 -11.48
CA ILE A 229 -0.10 22.97 -10.91
C ILE A 229 -1.22 22.01 -10.48
N LEU A 230 -1.58 21.05 -11.33
CA LEU A 230 -2.60 20.04 -11.01
C LEU A 230 -2.17 19.14 -9.85
N THR A 231 -0.90 18.75 -9.78
CA THR A 231 -0.35 17.95 -8.69
C THR A 231 -0.41 18.70 -7.35
N TYR A 232 -0.03 19.99 -7.32
CA TYR A 232 -0.13 20.80 -6.10
C TYR A 232 -1.59 21.09 -5.72
N SER A 233 -2.47 21.34 -6.69
CA SER A 233 -3.90 21.48 -6.44
C SER A 233 -4.51 20.22 -5.86
N PHE A 234 -4.12 19.06 -6.36
CA PHE A 234 -4.51 17.75 -5.84
C PHE A 234 -3.95 17.51 -4.43
N TRP A 235 -2.71 17.91 -4.16
CA TRP A 235 -2.13 17.88 -2.82
C TRP A 235 -2.93 18.74 -1.83
N PHE A 236 -3.23 19.99 -2.19
CA PHE A 236 -4.09 20.87 -1.38
C PHE A 236 -5.48 20.24 -1.13
N TYR A 237 -6.09 19.70 -2.18
CA TYR A 237 -7.36 19.00 -2.07
C TYR A 237 -7.27 17.78 -1.15
N ASN A 238 -6.19 17.02 -1.23
CA ASN A 238 -5.96 15.84 -0.39
C ASN A 238 -5.67 16.23 1.07
N LYS A 239 -4.83 17.21 1.31
CA LYS A 239 -4.49 17.68 2.67
C LYS A 239 -5.64 18.45 3.32
N GLY A 240 -6.35 19.31 2.59
CA GLY A 240 -7.47 20.10 3.10
C GLY A 240 -8.81 19.35 3.17
N GLY A 241 -9.01 18.37 2.31
CA GLY A 241 -10.28 17.64 2.18
C GLY A 241 -10.38 16.32 2.93
N ALA A 242 -9.43 16.01 3.84
CA ALA A 242 -9.35 14.71 4.50
C ALA A 242 -10.65 14.27 5.19
N LEU A 243 -11.30 15.18 5.92
CA LEU A 243 -12.58 14.94 6.61
C LEU A 243 -13.75 14.77 5.62
N LEU A 244 -13.80 15.61 4.59
CA LEU A 244 -14.82 15.55 3.53
C LEU A 244 -14.66 14.29 2.67
N LYS A 245 -13.43 13.88 2.39
CA LYS A 245 -13.14 12.62 1.67
C LYS A 245 -13.55 11.39 2.47
N LYS A 246 -13.28 11.36 3.77
CA LYS A 246 -13.73 10.27 4.65
C LYS A 246 -15.24 10.14 4.58
N HIS A 247 -15.97 11.26 4.65
CA HIS A 247 -17.43 11.26 4.55
C HIS A 247 -17.93 10.78 3.18
N LYS A 248 -17.33 11.27 2.08
CA LYS A 248 -17.69 10.84 0.71
C LYS A 248 -17.37 9.36 0.46
N ARG A 249 -16.22 8.86 0.91
CA ARG A 249 -15.87 7.43 0.80
C ARG A 249 -16.84 6.55 1.59
N THR A 250 -17.20 6.97 2.82
CA THR A 250 -18.19 6.25 3.63
C THR A 250 -19.56 6.25 2.97
N LEU A 251 -19.99 7.36 2.36
CA LEU A 251 -21.24 7.42 1.61
C LEU A 251 -21.18 6.57 0.35
N LYS A 252 -20.10 6.66 -0.45
CA LYS A 252 -19.92 5.84 -1.65
C LYS A 252 -19.92 4.34 -1.30
N GLY A 253 -19.17 3.94 -0.28
CA GLY A 253 -19.15 2.56 0.20
C GLY A 253 -20.52 2.06 0.69
N LYS A 254 -21.32 2.92 1.33
CA LYS A 254 -22.71 2.58 1.73
C LYS A 254 -23.66 2.46 0.54
N ILE A 255 -23.44 3.25 -0.50
CA ILE A 255 -24.26 3.21 -1.72
C ILE A 255 -23.91 1.99 -2.56
N GLU A 256 -22.63 1.72 -2.77
CA GLU A 256 -22.14 0.61 -3.61
C GLU A 256 -22.18 -0.75 -2.88
N ASN A 257 -22.01 -0.77 -1.56
CA ASN A 257 -22.02 -1.98 -0.72
C ASN A 257 -22.73 -1.72 0.62
N PRO A 258 -24.06 -1.57 0.64
CA PRO A 258 -24.80 -1.22 1.85
C PRO A 258 -24.69 -2.25 2.99
N ALA A 259 -24.37 -3.50 2.66
CA ALA A 259 -24.25 -4.59 3.61
C ALA A 259 -22.81 -4.85 4.10
N THR A 260 -21.80 -4.07 3.67
CA THR A 260 -20.43 -4.28 4.14
C THR A 260 -20.28 -3.82 5.59
N PRO A 261 -20.05 -4.74 6.56
CA PRO A 261 -19.94 -4.36 7.96
C PRO A 261 -18.74 -3.46 8.20
N ILE A 262 -18.91 -2.46 9.04
CA ILE A 262 -17.77 -1.71 9.58
C ILE A 262 -17.24 -2.55 10.74
N ASP A 263 -15.99 -3.01 10.65
CA ASP A 263 -15.38 -3.75 11.75
C ASP A 263 -15.45 -2.94 13.05
N PRO A 264 -15.90 -3.52 14.18
CA PRO A 264 -15.89 -2.83 15.47
C PRO A 264 -14.48 -2.40 15.86
N ILE A 265 -14.38 -1.33 16.62
CA ILE A 265 -13.09 -0.88 17.15
C ILE A 265 -12.67 -1.87 18.24
N GLU A 266 -11.85 -2.86 17.88
CA GLU A 266 -11.14 -3.65 18.87
C GLU A 266 -9.84 -2.91 19.23
N ILE A 267 -9.77 -2.42 20.46
CA ILE A 267 -8.52 -1.92 21.05
C ILE A 267 -7.90 -3.13 21.77
N PRO A 268 -6.83 -3.75 21.21
CA PRO A 268 -6.27 -4.98 21.81
C PRO A 268 -5.73 -4.80 23.24
N TYR A 269 -5.64 -3.57 23.72
CA TYR A 269 -4.97 -3.23 24.97
C TYR A 269 -5.81 -3.36 26.24
N LEU A 270 -7.13 -3.48 26.15
CA LEU A 270 -7.99 -3.52 27.34
C LEU A 270 -8.21 -4.93 27.92
N HIS A 271 -7.83 -5.99 27.21
CA HIS A 271 -8.02 -7.37 27.68
C HIS A 271 -6.95 -7.85 28.66
N ASN A 272 -5.76 -7.24 28.68
CA ASN A 272 -4.67 -7.68 29.56
C ASN A 272 -4.65 -6.98 30.93
N ILE A 273 -5.41 -5.92 31.16
CA ILE A 273 -5.46 -5.21 32.45
C ILE A 273 -6.41 -5.88 33.45
N LYS A 274 -7.37 -6.69 32.97
CA LYS A 274 -8.32 -7.41 33.85
C LYS A 274 -7.83 -8.76 34.38
N LYS A 275 -6.66 -9.24 33.99
CA LYS A 275 -6.09 -10.53 34.47
C LYS A 275 -4.97 -10.37 35.52
N GLN A 276 -4.70 -9.14 35.97
CA GLN A 276 -3.70 -8.86 37.01
C GLN A 276 -4.30 -8.13 38.23
N LYS A 277 -5.53 -8.43 38.57
CA LYS A 277 -6.08 -8.06 39.91
C LYS A 277 -6.66 -9.29 40.58
#